data_2f47eddcbd12c9f106041681c56e66fe
#
_entry.id   2f47eddcbd12c9f106041681c56e66fe
#
_cell.length_a   1.000
_cell.length_b   1.000
_cell.length_c   1.000
_cell.angle_alpha   90.00
_cell.angle_beta   90.00
_cell.angle_gamma   90.00
#
_symmetry.space_group_name_H-M   'P 1'
#
loop_
_entity.id
_entity.type
_entity.pdbx_description
1 polymer ?
#
loop_
_entity_poly.entity_id
_entity_poly.type
_entity_poly.pdbx_seq_one_letter_code
_entity_poly.pdbx_strand_id
1 'polypeptide(L)'
;KGSQFPKNMYTKWFDCDRIDGTPVVRTRRPGDYIILADGSHKALKRFMIDEKIPRQMRDKIPLLADGSHVMWIIGYRISEYYKIGPDTVRVLQAEAGQTGERKE
;
A
#
# COMPACT_ATOMS: atom_id res chain seq x y z
N LYS A 1 -19.37 14.97 4.54
CA LYS A 1 -19.15 14.80 4.64
C LYS A 1 -18.08 14.25 4.45
N GLY A 2 -17.29 14.54 4.59
CA GLY A 2 -16.13 14.03 4.23
C GLY A 2 -16.01 12.64 4.47
N SER A 3 -16.89 12.04 4.84
CA SER A 3 -16.71 10.72 5.14
C SER A 3 -17.14 9.82 4.10
N GLN A 4 -16.97 10.22 2.88
CA GLN A 4 -17.26 9.36 1.88
C GLN A 4 -16.49 8.12 1.94
N PHE A 5 -15.32 8.07 2.52
CA PHE A 5 -14.51 6.87 2.57
C PHE A 5 -14.43 6.35 3.98
N PRO A 6 -14.54 5.04 4.17
CA PRO A 6 -14.36 4.48 5.50
C PRO A 6 -12.98 4.81 6.00
N LYS A 7 -12.86 5.05 7.30
CA LYS A 7 -11.60 5.37 7.84
C LYS A 7 -10.56 4.33 7.57
N ASN A 8 -10.91 3.08 7.58
CA ASN A 8 -9.94 2.03 7.37
C ASN A 8 -9.43 1.94 5.95
N MET A 9 -9.94 2.71 5.02
CA MET A 9 -9.35 2.73 3.69
C MET A 9 -8.04 3.48 3.70
N TYR A 10 -7.82 4.33 4.69
CA TYR A 10 -6.62 5.13 4.73
C TYR A 10 -5.75 4.86 5.94
N THR A 11 -6.07 3.85 6.72
CA THR A 11 -5.24 3.50 7.87
C THR A 11 -5.00 1.99 7.81
N LYS A 12 -3.74 1.62 7.79
CA LYS A 12 -3.38 0.20 7.73
C LYS A 12 -2.30 -0.10 8.75
N TRP A 13 -2.24 -1.37 9.16
CA TRP A 13 -1.28 -1.82 10.15
C TRP A 13 -0.41 -2.90 9.53
N PHE A 14 0.86 -2.86 9.81
CA PHE A 14 1.83 -3.78 9.21
C PHE A 14 2.71 -4.39 10.28
N ASP A 15 3.17 -5.59 10.02
CA ASP A 15 4.11 -6.27 10.92
C ASP A 15 5.47 -5.61 10.73
N CYS A 16 5.88 -4.83 11.70
CA CYS A 16 7.09 -4.03 11.61
C CYS A 16 8.34 -4.88 11.39
N ASP A 17 8.35 -6.09 11.94
CA ASP A 17 9.52 -6.94 11.81
C ASP A 17 9.72 -7.54 10.43
N ARG A 18 8.75 -7.41 9.56
CA ARG A 18 8.90 -7.89 8.20
C ARG A 18 9.41 -6.82 7.26
N ILE A 19 9.54 -5.60 7.73
CA ILE A 19 10.00 -4.50 6.90
C ILE A 19 11.52 -4.53 6.90
N ASP A 20 12.13 -4.65 5.70
CA ASP A 20 13.58 -4.73 5.62
C ASP A 20 14.27 -3.40 5.73
N GLY A 21 13.75 -2.41 5.14
CA GLY A 21 14.44 -1.12 5.11
C GLY A 21 13.56 -0.05 5.72
N THR A 22 13.65 1.15 5.18
CA THR A 22 12.82 2.25 5.62
C THR A 22 11.70 2.43 4.59
N PRO A 23 10.44 2.27 5.00
CA PRO A 23 9.35 2.43 4.05
C PRO A 23 9.31 3.85 3.51
N VAL A 24 9.03 3.99 2.23
CA VAL A 24 8.93 5.30 1.62
C VAL A 24 7.63 5.42 0.84
N VAL A 25 7.13 6.63 0.73
CA VAL A 25 5.95 6.90 -0.08
C VAL A 25 6.44 7.39 -1.43
N ARG A 26 5.97 6.76 -2.47
CA ARG A 26 6.38 7.10 -3.83
C ARG A 26 5.37 6.56 -4.82
N THR A 27 5.53 6.88 -6.09
CA THR A 27 4.74 6.26 -7.13
C THR A 27 5.50 5.06 -7.69
N ARG A 28 4.88 4.32 -8.59
CA ARG A 28 5.42 3.03 -9.03
C ARG A 28 6.73 3.19 -9.81
N ARG A 29 7.50 2.13 -9.73
CA ARG A 29 8.76 2.01 -10.46
C ARG A 29 8.82 0.63 -11.11
N PRO A 30 9.61 0.46 -12.15
CA PRO A 30 9.77 -0.86 -12.76
C PRO A 30 10.25 -1.87 -11.71
N GLY A 31 9.72 -3.06 -11.77
CA GLY A 31 10.11 -4.12 -10.85
C GLY A 31 9.30 -4.19 -9.57
N ASP A 32 8.42 -3.24 -9.34
CA ASP A 32 7.57 -3.28 -8.14
C ASP A 32 6.63 -4.47 -8.16
N TYR A 33 6.37 -5.02 -6.99
CA TYR A 33 5.48 -6.17 -6.86
C TYR A 33 4.78 -6.17 -5.51
N ILE A 34 3.73 -6.97 -5.42
CA ILE A 34 3.03 -7.22 -4.14
C ILE A 34 2.86 -8.72 -3.99
N ILE A 35 2.53 -9.14 -2.78
CA ILE A 35 2.23 -10.54 -2.50
C ILE A 35 0.75 -10.64 -2.22
N LEU A 36 0.09 -11.54 -2.92
CA LEU A 36 -1.35 -11.73 -2.83
C LEU A 36 -1.73 -12.71 -1.72
N ALA A 37 -3.02 -12.85 -1.48
CA ALA A 37 -3.51 -13.69 -0.39
C ALA A 37 -3.06 -15.14 -0.49
N ASP A 38 -2.84 -15.64 -1.69
CA ASP A 38 -2.39 -17.02 -1.85
C ASP A 38 -0.87 -17.13 -1.76
N GLY A 39 -0.18 -16.05 -1.44
CA GLY A 39 1.27 -16.06 -1.30
C GLY A 39 2.02 -15.83 -2.59
N SER A 40 1.33 -15.66 -3.70
CA SER A 40 2.03 -15.47 -4.97
C SER A 40 2.47 -14.04 -5.14
N HIS A 41 3.56 -13.88 -5.89
CA HIS A 41 4.05 -12.56 -6.23
C HIS A 41 3.30 -12.07 -7.46
N LYS A 42 2.93 -10.81 -7.46
CA LYS A 42 2.28 -10.23 -8.62
C LYS A 42 2.93 -8.90 -8.93
N ALA A 43 3.41 -8.73 -10.15
CA ALA A 43 3.99 -7.46 -10.56
C ALA A 43 2.95 -6.37 -10.41
N LEU A 44 3.37 -5.22 -9.92
CA LEU A 44 2.44 -4.11 -9.70
C LEU A 44 1.79 -3.70 -11.00
N LYS A 45 2.54 -3.72 -12.10
CA LYS A 45 1.97 -3.38 -13.38
C LYS A 45 0.79 -4.28 -13.71
N ARG A 46 0.94 -5.60 -13.47
CA ARG A 46 -0.15 -6.54 -13.74
C ARG A 46 -1.32 -6.32 -12.79
N PHE A 47 -1.02 -6.02 -11.53
CA PHE A 47 -2.07 -5.75 -10.57
C PHE A 47 -2.93 -4.58 -11.06
N MET A 48 -2.29 -3.51 -11.52
CA MET A 48 -3.03 -2.33 -11.95
C MET A 48 -3.86 -2.59 -13.20
N ILE A 49 -3.37 -3.45 -14.09
CA ILE A 49 -4.14 -3.83 -15.26
C ILE A 49 -5.35 -4.66 -14.85
N ASP A 50 -5.12 -5.65 -13.98
CA ASP A 50 -6.19 -6.54 -13.55
C ASP A 50 -7.26 -5.80 -12.74
N GLU A 51 -6.88 -4.76 -12.00
CA GLU A 51 -7.85 -3.98 -11.25
C GLU A 51 -8.47 -2.91 -12.12
N LYS A 52 -8.13 -2.87 -13.39
CA LYS A 52 -8.69 -1.93 -14.36
C LYS A 52 -8.48 -0.49 -13.96
N ILE A 53 -7.34 -0.21 -13.37
CA ILE A 53 -6.99 1.17 -13.03
C ILE A 53 -6.67 1.90 -14.34
N PRO A 54 -7.31 3.03 -14.61
CA PRO A 54 -7.05 3.74 -15.86
C PRO A 54 -5.57 4.06 -16.03
N ARG A 55 -5.08 3.88 -17.26
CA ARG A 55 -3.67 4.05 -17.51
C ARG A 55 -3.12 5.39 -17.00
N GLN A 56 -3.85 6.45 -17.21
CA GLN A 56 -3.37 7.75 -16.82
C GLN A 56 -3.31 7.94 -15.32
N MET A 57 -3.93 7.05 -14.56
CA MET A 57 -3.89 7.15 -13.11
C MET A 57 -2.75 6.34 -12.50
N ARG A 58 -2.22 5.37 -13.24
CA ARG A 58 -1.29 4.41 -12.66
C ARG A 58 -0.01 5.03 -12.12
N ASP A 59 0.46 6.09 -12.74
CA ASP A 59 1.68 6.74 -12.29
C ASP A 59 1.43 7.78 -11.22
N LYS A 60 0.18 7.97 -10.82
CA LYS A 60 -0.16 8.96 -9.82
C LYS A 60 -0.56 8.37 -8.49
N ILE A 61 -0.75 7.07 -8.42
CA ILE A 61 -1.21 6.43 -7.20
C ILE A 61 -0.06 6.35 -6.21
N PRO A 62 -0.24 6.87 -5.00
CA PRO A 62 0.83 6.79 -4.00
C PRO A 62 0.93 5.39 -3.44
N LEU A 63 2.14 4.96 -3.21
CA LEU A 63 2.45 3.65 -2.67
C LEU A 63 3.30 3.81 -1.42
N LEU A 64 3.14 2.89 -0.48
CA LEU A 64 4.09 2.77 0.62
C LEU A 64 4.94 1.57 0.28
N ALA A 65 6.23 1.76 0.08
CA ALA A 65 7.09 0.71 -0.44
C ALA A 65 8.31 0.43 0.44
N ASP A 66 8.66 -0.83 0.51
CA ASP A 66 9.86 -1.31 1.19
C ASP A 66 10.73 -1.83 0.06
N GLY A 67 11.56 -0.98 -0.52
CA GLY A 67 12.29 -1.33 -1.73
C GLY A 67 11.33 -1.55 -2.88
N SER A 68 11.46 -2.66 -3.58
CA SER A 68 10.56 -3.00 -4.68
C SER A 68 9.29 -3.69 -4.21
N HIS A 69 9.26 -4.14 -2.94
CA HIS A 69 8.07 -4.78 -2.42
C HIS A 69 7.12 -3.69 -1.94
N VAL A 70 6.00 -3.54 -2.63
CA VAL A 70 5.03 -2.52 -2.27
C VAL A 70 4.22 -3.04 -1.10
N MET A 71 4.27 -2.34 0.01
CA MET A 71 3.53 -2.73 1.20
C MET A 71 2.06 -2.38 1.07
N TRP A 72 1.78 -1.23 0.48
CA TRP A 72 0.41 -0.72 0.41
C TRP A 72 0.22 0.09 -0.87
N ILE A 73 -0.76 -0.28 -1.66
CA ILE A 73 -1.19 0.50 -2.80
C ILE A 73 -2.35 1.32 -2.24
N ILE A 74 -2.08 2.56 -1.90
CA ILE A 74 -3.00 3.37 -1.11
C ILE A 74 -4.35 3.52 -1.82
N GLY A 75 -5.40 3.14 -1.11
CA GLY A 75 -6.74 3.14 -1.68
C GLY A 75 -7.14 1.81 -2.31
N TYR A 76 -6.20 0.86 -2.42
CA TYR A 76 -6.50 -0.41 -3.08
C TYR A 76 -6.22 -1.63 -2.25
N ARG A 77 -4.96 -1.91 -1.95
CA ARG A 77 -4.62 -3.18 -1.32
C ARG A 77 -3.29 -3.13 -0.58
N ILE A 78 -3.16 -3.92 0.48
CA ILE A 78 -1.88 -4.12 1.12
C ILE A 78 -1.33 -5.48 0.72
N SER A 79 0.00 -5.62 0.75
CA SER A 79 0.65 -6.88 0.46
C SER A 79 0.44 -7.82 1.64
N GLU A 80 0.13 -9.10 1.36
CA GLU A 80 -0.11 -10.05 2.43
C GLU A 80 1.11 -10.27 3.30
N TYR A 81 2.29 -10.12 2.74
CA TYR A 81 3.52 -10.39 3.49
C TYR A 81 3.64 -9.53 4.74
N TYR A 82 3.11 -8.32 4.73
CA TYR A 82 3.27 -7.41 5.85
C TYR A 82 2.07 -7.38 6.78
N LYS A 83 1.07 -8.21 6.54
CA LYS A 83 -0.10 -8.17 7.39
C LYS A 83 0.20 -8.61 8.80
N ILE A 84 -0.44 -8.01 9.78
CA ILE A 84 -0.26 -8.43 11.16
C ILE A 84 -0.92 -9.78 11.36
N GLY A 85 -0.37 -10.55 12.27
CA GLY A 85 -0.87 -11.88 12.56
C GLY A 85 -0.68 -12.19 14.03
N PRO A 86 -0.96 -13.41 14.42
CA PRO A 86 -0.91 -13.77 15.84
C PRO A 86 0.48 -13.67 16.45
N ASP A 87 1.52 -13.76 15.62
CA ASP A 87 2.87 -13.68 16.14
C ASP A 87 3.50 -12.30 15.98
N THR A 88 2.74 -11.32 15.55
CA THR A 88 3.28 -9.98 15.35
C THR A 88 3.59 -9.35 16.71
N VAL A 89 4.81 -8.85 16.85
CA VAL A 89 5.25 -8.23 18.08
C VAL A 89 5.21 -6.71 17.98
N ARG A 90 5.66 -6.15 16.88
CA ARG A 90 5.68 -4.71 16.70
C ARG A 90 4.85 -4.34 15.48
N VAL A 91 4.04 -3.33 15.61
CA VAL A 91 3.12 -2.94 14.56
C VAL A 91 3.44 -1.53 14.10
N LEU A 92 3.51 -1.34 12.79
CA LEU A 92 3.59 -0.02 12.19
C LEU A 92 2.20 0.37 11.74
N GLN A 93 1.72 1.50 12.19
CA GLN A 93 0.46 2.02 11.70
C GLN A 93 0.76 3.11 10.70
N ALA A 94 0.21 2.98 9.52
CA ALA A 94 0.39 3.97 8.47
C ALA A 94 -0.96 4.56 8.10
N GLU A 95 -1.01 5.86 8.01
CA GLU A 95 -2.25 6.54 7.71
C GLU A 95 -2.02 7.48 6.55
N ALA A 96 -2.85 7.40 5.53
CA ALA A 96 -2.76 8.29 4.40
C ALA A 96 -3.85 9.32 4.53
N GLY A 97 -3.48 10.58 4.47
CA GLY A 97 -4.46 11.65 4.59
C GLY A 97 -4.60 12.39 3.30
N GLN A 98 -5.62 13.23 3.24
CA GLN A 98 -5.80 14.06 2.11
C GLN A 98 -5.21 15.37 2.43
N THR A 99 -3.93 15.48 2.25
CA THR A 99 -3.23 16.63 2.68
C THR A 99 -3.69 17.90 2.07
N GLY A 100 -4.26 17.83 0.94
CA GLY A 100 -4.72 19.03 0.34
C GLY A 100 -5.76 19.75 1.11
N GLU A 101 -6.45 19.05 1.95
CA GLU A 101 -7.39 19.67 2.64
C GLU A 101 -7.04 20.08 3.89
N ARG A 102 -5.99 19.87 4.32
CA ARG A 102 -5.65 20.29 5.50
C ARG A 102 -5.27 21.56 5.54
N LYS A 103 -5.31 22.30 4.86
CA LYS A 103 -4.85 23.45 4.88
C LYS A 103 -5.42 24.15 5.69
N GLU A 104 -5.54 24.33 6.32
CA GLU A 104 -6.11 25.08 7.00
C GLU A 104 -5.82 25.70 7.43
#